data_e1626c2710f6405786444040f5178b23
#
_entry.id   e1626c2710f6405786444040f5178b23
#
_cell.length_a   1.000
_cell.length_b   1.000
_cell.length_c   1.000
_cell.angle_alpha   90.00
_cell.angle_beta   90.00
_cell.angle_gamma   90.00
#
_symmetry.space_group_name_H-M   'P 1'
#
loop_
_entity.id
_entity.type
_entity.pdbx_description
1 polymer ?
#
loop_
_entity_poly.entity_id
_entity_poly.type
_entity_poly.pdbx_seq_one_letter_code
_entity_poly.pdbx_strand_id
1 'polypeptide(L)'
;MSSRLIPSLIKGAVVVALVAGATACESEPPTGPTGTGAPITETFIGTLQPSGEAFYSFSVPKAGTVALTLTAMSGASIPADALFPIGIGTPVGQFCSAGVDAAAAPGLSPQYSTSKAVGVYCAKISDNNARLGAPASFALNITHPR
;
A
#
# COMPACT_ATOMS: atom_id res chain seq x y z
N MET A 1 29.26 -56.34 49.16
CA MET A 1 29.94 -57.59 48.70
C MET A 1 30.30 -57.35 47.24
N SER A 2 31.57 -57.15 47.14
CA SER A 2 32.61 -57.89 46.39
C SER A 2 32.48 -57.70 44.89
N SER A 3 33.40 -57.00 44.35
CA SER A 3 34.69 -57.37 43.71
C SER A 3 34.52 -57.73 42.25
N ARG A 4 35.27 -57.28 41.31
CA ARG A 4 36.72 -57.26 40.97
C ARG A 4 36.82 -56.56 39.59
N LEU A 5 37.63 -55.64 39.39
CA LEU A 5 38.96 -55.65 38.72
C LEU A 5 39.18 -56.71 37.62
N ILE A 6 39.57 -56.22 36.41
CA ILE A 6 40.82 -56.54 35.75
C ILE A 6 40.99 -55.74 34.45
N PRO A 7 42.17 -55.26 34.11
CA PRO A 7 42.50 -54.47 32.94
C PRO A 7 42.90 -55.30 31.75
N SER A 8 42.80 -54.81 30.55
CA SER A 8 43.61 -55.33 29.44
C SER A 8 43.97 -54.19 28.48
N LEU A 9 45.26 -53.97 28.50
CA LEU A 9 45.97 -53.22 27.48
C LEU A 9 45.92 -53.98 26.16
N ILE A 10 45.58 -53.30 25.08
CA ILE A 10 46.04 -53.68 23.74
C ILE A 10 46.37 -52.39 22.96
N LYS A 11 47.59 -52.46 22.51
CA LYS A 11 48.33 -51.50 21.70
C LYS A 11 47.74 -51.22 20.36
N GLY A 12 47.82 -49.98 19.91
CA GLY A 12 48.41 -49.65 18.63
C GLY A 12 47.47 -49.75 17.42
N ALA A 13 47.11 -48.61 16.89
CA ALA A 13 47.23 -48.29 15.47
C ALA A 13 46.89 -46.80 15.28
N VAL A 14 47.90 -46.05 14.90
CA VAL A 14 47.74 -44.70 14.39
C VAL A 14 47.15 -44.83 13.00
N VAL A 15 45.86 -44.51 12.86
CA VAL A 15 45.23 -44.27 11.55
C VAL A 15 45.14 -42.76 11.41
N VAL A 16 46.02 -42.20 10.61
CA VAL A 16 45.90 -40.84 10.11
C VAL A 16 44.73 -40.84 9.13
N ALA A 17 43.54 -40.43 9.58
CA ALA A 17 42.44 -40.12 8.75
C ALA A 17 42.60 -38.69 8.23
N LEU A 18 42.94 -38.55 6.96
CA LEU A 18 42.80 -37.30 6.22
C LEU A 18 41.30 -36.96 6.19
N VAL A 19 40.93 -36.00 7.00
CA VAL A 19 39.59 -35.37 6.87
C VAL A 19 39.68 -34.40 5.70
N ALA A 20 39.22 -34.86 4.55
CA ALA A 20 38.89 -33.99 3.42
C ALA A 20 37.76 -33.08 3.90
N GLY A 21 38.09 -31.79 4.18
CA GLY A 21 37.10 -30.79 4.45
C GLY A 21 36.23 -30.55 3.20
N ALA A 22 35.05 -31.14 3.22
CA ALA A 22 33.98 -30.70 2.34
C ALA A 22 33.52 -29.36 2.85
N THR A 23 33.99 -28.27 2.25
CA THR A 23 33.35 -26.98 2.37
C THR A 23 31.96 -27.11 1.71
N ALA A 24 30.96 -27.38 2.53
CA ALA A 24 29.58 -27.18 2.14
C ALA A 24 29.44 -25.69 1.84
N CYS A 25 29.41 -25.32 0.56
CA CYS A 25 28.83 -24.06 0.14
C CYS A 25 27.35 -24.14 0.54
N GLU A 26 27.05 -23.54 1.68
CA GLU A 26 25.69 -23.18 2.05
C GLU A 26 25.25 -22.17 1.00
N SER A 27 24.58 -22.65 -0.05
CA SER A 27 23.86 -21.80 -0.97
C SER A 27 22.71 -21.23 -0.17
N GLU A 28 22.90 -20.02 0.41
CA GLU A 28 21.78 -19.19 0.82
C GLU A 28 20.84 -19.10 -0.41
N PRO A 29 19.55 -19.46 -0.22
CA PRO A 29 18.60 -19.20 -1.29
C PRO A 29 18.70 -17.71 -1.61
N PRO A 30 18.77 -17.32 -2.90
CA PRO A 30 18.80 -15.92 -3.25
C PRO A 30 17.56 -15.30 -2.62
N THR A 31 17.76 -14.51 -1.59
CA THR A 31 16.78 -13.52 -1.13
C THR A 31 16.66 -12.58 -2.33
N GLY A 32 15.79 -12.97 -3.27
CA GLY A 32 15.37 -12.09 -4.33
C GLY A 32 14.94 -10.78 -3.66
N PRO A 33 15.26 -9.62 -4.24
CA PRO A 33 14.81 -8.37 -3.69
C PRO A 33 13.30 -8.51 -3.51
N THR A 34 12.84 -8.52 -2.27
CA THR A 34 11.46 -8.20 -1.94
C THR A 34 11.30 -6.75 -2.38
N GLY A 35 11.18 -6.57 -3.69
CA GLY A 35 10.93 -5.29 -4.29
C GLY A 35 9.57 -4.81 -3.80
N THR A 36 9.57 -4.14 -2.69
CA THR A 36 8.54 -3.16 -2.42
C THR A 36 8.75 -2.09 -3.48
N GLY A 37 8.17 -2.32 -4.68
CA GLY A 37 8.17 -1.31 -5.72
C GLY A 37 7.67 -0.02 -5.10
N ALA A 38 8.33 1.11 -5.41
CA ALA A 38 7.88 2.40 -4.93
C ALA A 38 6.39 2.56 -5.24
N PRO A 39 5.59 3.16 -4.33
CA PRO A 39 4.20 3.45 -4.60
C PRO A 39 4.06 4.23 -5.91
N ILE A 40 2.98 3.99 -6.62
CA ILE A 40 2.63 4.78 -7.81
C ILE A 40 1.57 5.81 -7.41
N THR A 41 1.57 6.93 -8.13
CA THR A 41 0.55 7.96 -8.02
C THR A 41 -0.15 8.11 -9.35
N GLU A 42 -1.46 7.91 -9.35
CA GLU A 42 -2.35 8.22 -10.46
C GLU A 42 -3.02 9.57 -10.18
N THR A 43 -3.18 10.40 -11.20
CA THR A 43 -3.86 11.68 -11.07
C THR A 43 -5.20 11.61 -11.80
N PHE A 44 -6.26 11.78 -11.04
CA PHE A 44 -7.61 11.93 -11.56
C PHE A 44 -7.94 13.41 -11.68
N ILE A 45 -8.19 13.88 -12.91
CA ILE A 45 -8.60 15.24 -13.23
C ILE A 45 -10.04 15.19 -13.73
N GLY A 46 -10.89 16.03 -13.21
CA GLY A 46 -12.30 16.06 -13.59
C GLY A 46 -12.99 17.38 -13.29
N THR A 47 -14.30 17.38 -13.51
CA THR A 47 -15.18 18.50 -13.16
C THR A 47 -16.20 18.01 -12.15
N LEU A 48 -16.27 18.70 -11.01
CA LEU A 48 -17.28 18.48 -9.99
C LEU A 48 -18.44 19.45 -10.21
N GLN A 49 -19.63 18.89 -10.32
CA GLN A 49 -20.87 19.67 -10.44
C GLN A 49 -21.34 20.12 -9.05
N PRO A 50 -22.06 21.27 -8.95
CA PRO A 50 -22.72 21.64 -7.70
C PRO A 50 -23.62 20.50 -7.18
N SER A 51 -23.49 20.18 -5.90
CA SER A 51 -24.19 19.06 -5.24
C SER A 51 -23.96 17.69 -5.89
N GLY A 52 -22.91 17.56 -6.72
CA GLY A 52 -22.59 16.34 -7.47
C GLY A 52 -21.46 15.54 -6.84
N GLU A 53 -21.15 14.42 -7.50
CA GLU A 53 -19.98 13.61 -7.21
C GLU A 53 -19.24 13.22 -8.49
N ALA A 54 -17.97 12.95 -8.35
CA ALA A 54 -17.14 12.39 -9.40
C ALA A 54 -16.26 11.28 -8.81
N PHE A 55 -16.00 10.23 -9.58
CA PHE A 55 -15.15 9.14 -9.13
C PHE A 55 -14.28 8.58 -10.26
N TYR A 56 -13.19 7.93 -9.85
CA TYR A 56 -12.24 7.26 -10.71
C TYR A 56 -11.94 5.88 -10.16
N SER A 57 -11.97 4.84 -11.01
CA SER A 57 -11.64 3.46 -10.61
C SER A 57 -10.18 3.17 -10.87
N PHE A 58 -9.52 2.54 -9.90
CA PHE A 58 -8.11 2.18 -9.95
C PHE A 58 -7.88 0.78 -9.39
N SER A 59 -6.73 0.18 -9.71
CA SER A 59 -6.36 -1.16 -9.25
C SER A 59 -5.26 -1.11 -8.20
N VAL A 60 -5.43 -1.88 -7.14
CA VAL A 60 -4.41 -2.12 -6.12
C VAL A 60 -3.85 -3.53 -6.33
N PRO A 61 -2.70 -3.69 -6.99
CA PRO A 61 -2.14 -5.01 -7.32
C PRO A 61 -1.49 -5.70 -6.12
N LYS A 62 -1.17 -4.96 -5.07
CA LYS A 62 -0.56 -5.45 -3.83
C LYS A 62 -1.23 -4.79 -2.62
N ALA A 63 -1.50 -5.56 -1.58
CA ALA A 63 -2.07 -5.02 -0.35
C ALA A 63 -1.14 -3.96 0.28
N GLY A 64 -1.73 -2.89 0.79
CA GLY A 64 -1.00 -1.82 1.46
C GLY A 64 -1.81 -0.53 1.59
N THR A 65 -1.13 0.55 1.92
CA THR A 65 -1.76 1.85 2.12
C THR A 65 -2.11 2.51 0.79
N VAL A 66 -3.34 2.98 0.68
CA VAL A 66 -3.82 3.85 -0.39
C VAL A 66 -4.11 5.21 0.21
N ALA A 67 -3.62 6.26 -0.43
CA ALA A 67 -3.78 7.64 0.03
C ALA A 67 -4.40 8.53 -1.06
N LEU A 68 -5.25 9.46 -0.65
CA LEU A 68 -5.83 10.49 -1.51
C LEU A 68 -5.31 11.86 -1.13
N THR A 69 -4.99 12.65 -2.16
CA THR A 69 -4.59 14.05 -2.01
C THR A 69 -5.37 14.89 -3.02
N LEU A 70 -6.26 15.73 -2.55
CA LEU A 70 -6.89 16.76 -3.38
C LEU A 70 -5.83 17.86 -3.60
N THR A 71 -5.25 17.92 -4.79
CA THR A 71 -4.13 18.81 -5.08
C THR A 71 -4.56 20.15 -5.65
N ALA A 72 -5.71 20.19 -6.30
CA ALA A 72 -6.23 21.43 -6.88
C ALA A 72 -7.75 21.42 -6.94
N MET A 73 -8.33 22.60 -6.76
CA MET A 73 -9.69 22.97 -7.11
C MET A 73 -9.65 24.33 -7.78
N SER A 74 -10.38 24.49 -8.88
CA SER A 74 -10.46 25.76 -9.60
C SER A 74 -11.85 25.96 -10.21
N GLY A 75 -12.37 27.16 -10.06
CA GLY A 75 -13.70 27.57 -10.53
C GLY A 75 -14.08 28.95 -10.05
N ALA A 76 -15.11 29.53 -10.64
CA ALA A 76 -15.49 30.92 -10.40
C ALA A 76 -16.15 31.18 -9.03
N SER A 77 -16.62 30.12 -8.35
CA SER A 77 -17.44 30.27 -7.13
C SER A 77 -17.08 29.24 -6.07
N ILE A 78 -15.80 29.11 -5.76
CA ILE A 78 -15.31 28.22 -4.69
C ILE A 78 -15.03 29.08 -3.47
N PRO A 79 -15.73 28.88 -2.33
CA PRO A 79 -15.41 29.56 -1.09
C PRO A 79 -13.98 29.19 -0.61
N ALA A 80 -13.27 30.15 -0.03
CA ALA A 80 -11.89 29.95 0.44
C ALA A 80 -11.79 28.89 1.55
N ASP A 81 -12.87 28.68 2.29
CA ASP A 81 -13.00 27.69 3.38
C ASP A 81 -13.68 26.39 2.96
N ALA A 82 -13.92 26.21 1.64
CA ALA A 82 -14.62 25.04 1.15
C ALA A 82 -13.84 23.75 1.39
N LEU A 83 -14.50 22.78 1.98
CA LEU A 83 -14.00 21.41 2.17
C LEU A 83 -14.88 20.48 1.34
N PHE A 84 -14.20 19.57 0.62
CA PHE A 84 -14.86 18.60 -0.24
C PHE A 84 -14.62 17.19 0.33
N PRO A 85 -15.68 16.41 0.55
CA PRO A 85 -15.54 15.01 0.93
C PRO A 85 -14.82 14.22 -0.16
N ILE A 86 -13.73 13.55 0.24
CA ILE A 86 -13.00 12.59 -0.58
C ILE A 86 -12.96 11.23 0.13
N GLY A 87 -13.05 10.13 -0.63
CA GLY A 87 -13.07 8.81 -0.03
C GLY A 87 -12.68 7.72 -1.01
N ILE A 88 -12.41 6.52 -0.46
CA ILE A 88 -12.10 5.32 -1.22
C ILE A 88 -13.18 4.28 -0.96
N GLY A 89 -13.80 3.83 -2.04
CA GLY A 89 -14.87 2.86 -2.02
C GLY A 89 -14.67 1.69 -2.96
N THR A 90 -15.75 0.97 -3.18
CA THR A 90 -15.85 -0.10 -4.18
C THR A 90 -16.76 0.35 -5.31
N PRO A 91 -16.37 0.15 -6.59
CA PRO A 91 -17.24 0.45 -7.72
C PRO A 91 -18.51 -0.39 -7.69
N VAL A 92 -19.67 0.25 -7.82
CA VAL A 92 -20.99 -0.41 -7.91
C VAL A 92 -21.74 0.20 -9.08
N GLY A 93 -21.68 -0.46 -10.23
CA GLY A 93 -22.24 0.07 -11.46
C GLY A 93 -21.58 1.41 -11.84
N GLN A 94 -22.38 2.48 -11.86
CA GLN A 94 -21.91 3.83 -12.19
C GLN A 94 -21.69 4.70 -10.93
N PHE A 95 -21.48 4.07 -9.76
CA PHE A 95 -21.28 4.76 -8.49
C PHE A 95 -20.07 4.24 -7.77
N CYS A 96 -19.54 5.04 -6.85
CA CYS A 96 -18.48 4.66 -5.91
C CYS A 96 -19.07 4.56 -4.50
N SER A 97 -19.21 3.33 -3.99
CA SER A 97 -19.69 3.12 -2.62
C SER A 97 -18.51 3.30 -1.65
N ALA A 98 -18.33 4.52 -1.15
CA ALA A 98 -17.33 4.84 -0.11
C ALA A 98 -18.00 4.83 1.27
N GLY A 99 -17.40 4.12 2.22
CA GLY A 99 -17.95 3.99 3.57
C GLY A 99 -17.57 5.12 4.52
N VAL A 100 -16.45 5.80 4.26
CA VAL A 100 -15.94 6.93 5.05
C VAL A 100 -15.31 7.92 4.09
N ASP A 101 -15.64 9.18 4.26
CA ASP A 101 -15.08 10.29 3.51
C ASP A 101 -14.33 11.22 4.47
N ALA A 102 -13.23 11.81 4.01
CA ALA A 102 -12.51 12.86 4.71
C ALA A 102 -12.81 14.21 4.06
N ALA A 103 -12.98 15.24 4.88
CA ALA A 103 -13.11 16.61 4.39
C ALA A 103 -11.74 17.13 3.95
N ALA A 104 -11.60 17.50 2.69
CA ALA A 104 -10.35 17.90 2.07
C ALA A 104 -10.42 19.31 1.48
N ALA A 105 -9.37 20.10 1.69
CA ALA A 105 -9.06 21.28 0.92
C ALA A 105 -7.85 21.01 0.02
N PRO A 106 -7.65 21.75 -1.08
CA PRO A 106 -6.45 21.61 -1.90
C PRO A 106 -5.16 21.73 -1.10
N GLY A 107 -4.26 20.75 -1.28
CA GLY A 107 -3.01 20.67 -0.53
C GLY A 107 -2.01 19.69 -1.13
N LEU A 108 -0.82 19.59 -0.54
CA LEU A 108 0.26 18.71 -1.03
C LEU A 108 0.40 17.42 -0.21
N SER A 109 -0.24 17.36 0.95
CA SER A 109 -0.19 16.19 1.83
C SER A 109 -1.46 15.36 1.71
N PRO A 110 -1.39 14.04 1.88
CA PRO A 110 -2.59 13.19 1.89
C PRO A 110 -3.59 13.64 2.96
N GLN A 111 -4.85 13.82 2.55
CA GLN A 111 -5.95 14.13 3.45
C GLN A 111 -6.75 12.88 3.86
N TYR A 112 -6.61 11.79 3.10
CA TYR A 112 -7.22 10.51 3.42
C TYR A 112 -6.25 9.37 3.15
N SER A 113 -6.16 8.42 4.08
CA SER A 113 -5.34 7.22 3.93
C SER A 113 -6.02 6.01 4.58
N THR A 114 -5.94 4.87 3.92
CA THR A 114 -6.50 3.60 4.41
C THR A 114 -5.73 2.41 3.86
N SER A 115 -5.72 1.29 4.59
CA SER A 115 -5.16 0.04 4.08
C SER A 115 -6.19 -0.67 3.19
N LYS A 116 -5.74 -1.16 2.04
CA LYS A 116 -6.55 -1.95 1.10
C LYS A 116 -5.87 -3.27 0.76
N ALA A 117 -6.66 -4.29 0.57
CA ALA A 117 -6.23 -5.55 -0.02
C ALA A 117 -6.06 -5.40 -1.54
N VAL A 118 -5.53 -6.44 -2.19
CA VAL A 118 -5.53 -6.54 -3.65
C VAL A 118 -6.96 -6.45 -4.18
N GLY A 119 -7.21 -5.60 -5.18
CA GLY A 119 -8.55 -5.43 -5.72
C GLY A 119 -8.72 -4.18 -6.57
N VAL A 120 -9.94 -3.96 -7.03
CA VAL A 120 -10.36 -2.76 -7.75
C VAL A 120 -11.15 -1.88 -6.80
N TYR A 121 -10.79 -0.61 -6.75
CA TYR A 121 -11.39 0.40 -5.89
C TYR A 121 -11.77 1.64 -6.70
N CYS A 122 -12.46 2.55 -6.05
CA CYS A 122 -12.74 3.87 -6.61
C CYS A 122 -12.37 4.96 -5.61
N ALA A 123 -11.78 6.03 -6.13
CA ALA A 123 -11.62 7.29 -5.42
C ALA A 123 -12.76 8.23 -5.79
N LYS A 124 -13.38 8.84 -4.82
CA LYS A 124 -14.52 9.72 -4.98
C LYS A 124 -14.22 11.11 -4.43
N ILE A 125 -14.76 12.13 -5.08
CA ILE A 125 -14.89 13.48 -4.56
C ILE A 125 -16.35 13.93 -4.72
N SER A 126 -16.88 14.65 -3.75
CA SER A 126 -18.28 15.11 -3.78
C SER A 126 -18.46 16.53 -3.24
N ASP A 127 -19.53 17.18 -3.65
CA ASP A 127 -20.01 18.46 -3.13
C ASP A 127 -21.31 18.27 -2.34
N ASN A 128 -21.31 17.33 -1.38
CA ASN A 128 -22.51 16.98 -0.59
C ASN A 128 -23.08 18.16 0.21
N ASN A 129 -22.28 19.20 0.43
CA ASN A 129 -22.67 20.36 1.21
C ASN A 129 -23.04 21.58 0.34
N ALA A 130 -23.22 21.38 -0.97
CA ALA A 130 -23.58 22.44 -1.92
C ALA A 130 -22.68 23.68 -1.80
N ARG A 131 -21.37 23.47 -1.70
CA ARG A 131 -20.38 24.55 -1.57
C ARG A 131 -20.05 25.21 -2.90
N LEU A 132 -20.32 24.51 -4.01
CA LEU A 132 -20.07 25.02 -5.35
C LEU A 132 -21.29 25.77 -5.84
N GLY A 133 -21.09 27.02 -6.26
CA GLY A 133 -22.11 27.80 -6.98
C GLY A 133 -22.09 27.57 -8.49
N ALA A 134 -21.04 26.93 -9.01
CA ALA A 134 -20.85 26.59 -10.42
C ALA A 134 -19.92 25.38 -10.52
N PRO A 135 -19.87 24.68 -11.69
CA PRO A 135 -18.94 23.60 -11.92
C PRO A 135 -17.49 24.02 -11.66
N ALA A 136 -16.72 23.15 -10.99
CA ALA A 136 -15.34 23.38 -10.65
C ALA A 136 -14.45 22.23 -11.14
N SER A 137 -13.30 22.57 -11.71
CA SER A 137 -12.27 21.57 -12.05
C SER A 137 -11.49 21.16 -10.80
N PHE A 138 -11.10 19.90 -10.73
CA PHE A 138 -10.29 19.38 -9.62
C PHE A 138 -9.17 18.46 -10.12
N ALA A 139 -8.16 18.29 -9.29
CA ALA A 139 -7.14 17.26 -9.43
C ALA A 139 -7.00 16.49 -8.11
N LEU A 140 -7.15 15.17 -8.19
CA LEU A 140 -7.07 14.23 -7.07
C LEU A 140 -5.98 13.21 -7.35
N ASN A 141 -4.95 13.18 -6.53
CA ASN A 141 -3.90 12.19 -6.58
C ASN A 141 -4.28 10.96 -5.75
N ILE A 142 -4.07 9.79 -6.33
CA ILE A 142 -4.30 8.48 -5.72
C ILE A 142 -2.96 7.78 -5.66
N THR A 143 -2.40 7.62 -4.46
CA THR A 143 -1.12 6.92 -4.25
C THR A 143 -1.39 5.55 -3.66
N HIS A 144 -0.86 4.49 -4.30
CA HIS A 144 -1.09 3.11 -3.87
C HIS A 144 0.12 2.21 -4.15
N PRO A 145 0.21 1.00 -3.53
CA PRO A 145 1.25 0.02 -3.81
C PRO A 145 1.25 -0.42 -5.28
N ARG A 146 2.45 -0.78 -5.74
CA ARG A 146 2.69 -1.30 -7.09
C ARG A 146 2.79 -2.82 -7.07
#